data_e777cab62b3ba7224b1ab4fd0a3dc78a
#
_entry.id   e777cab62b3ba7224b1ab4fd0a3dc78a
#
_cell.length_a   1.000
_cell.length_b   1.000
_cell.length_c   1.000
_cell.angle_alpha   90.00
_cell.angle_beta   90.00
_cell.angle_gamma   90.00
#
_symmetry.space_group_name_H-M   'P 1'
#
loop_
_entity.id
_entity.type
_entity.pdbx_description
1 polymer ?
#
loop_
_entity_poly.entity_id
_entity_poly.type
_entity_poly.pdbx_seq_one_letter_code
_entity_poly.pdbx_strand_id
1 'polypeptide(L)'
;MKKTLIFAVGMAVGSLVLSGSARAHHGEAGRYIEEVVEITGTVVETQLVNPHSILVLDVATDGKNVRWQAEMGGAQQLIKSGWTNDVKPGTKVTLTGRRLKSGAPYMNLTERARVILADSGKVVMQNANYGQPAPNAQ
;
A
#
# COMPACT_ATOMS: atom_id res chain seq x y z
N MET A 1 1.11 22.25 -73.50
CA MET A 1 0.22 22.13 -72.35
C MET A 1 0.60 20.88 -71.58
N LYS A 2 1.27 21.03 -70.48
CA LYS A 2 1.63 19.89 -69.61
C LYS A 2 0.84 20.03 -68.32
N LYS A 3 -0.08 19.10 -68.09
CA LYS A 3 -0.86 19.04 -66.85
C LYS A 3 -0.04 18.28 -65.79
N THR A 4 0.41 18.99 -64.80
CA THR A 4 1.11 18.41 -63.65
C THR A 4 0.08 17.88 -62.66
N LEU A 5 0.05 16.58 -62.49
CA LEU A 5 -0.82 15.89 -61.50
C LEU A 5 -0.05 15.88 -60.19
N ILE A 6 -0.51 16.64 -59.18
CA ILE A 6 0.05 16.64 -57.83
C ILE A 6 -0.68 15.53 -57.04
N PHE A 7 0.03 14.45 -56.75
CA PHE A 7 -0.43 13.42 -55.78
C PHE A 7 -0.18 13.94 -54.40
N ALA A 8 -1.24 14.30 -53.68
CA ALA A 8 -1.21 14.55 -52.24
C ALA A 8 -1.27 13.19 -51.53
N VAL A 9 -0.12 12.72 -51.04
CA VAL A 9 -0.07 11.56 -50.17
C VAL A 9 -0.44 12.07 -48.77
N GLY A 10 -1.67 11.81 -48.39
CA GLY A 10 -2.15 12.03 -47.03
C GLY A 10 -1.52 11.00 -46.06
N MET A 11 -0.56 11.44 -45.29
CA MET A 11 0.05 10.64 -44.24
C MET A 11 -0.89 10.67 -43.04
N ALA A 12 -1.77 9.67 -42.92
CA ALA A 12 -2.55 9.44 -41.71
C ALA A 12 -1.62 8.90 -40.59
N VAL A 13 -1.08 9.78 -39.81
CA VAL A 13 -0.38 9.40 -38.56
C VAL A 13 -1.45 9.00 -37.55
N GLY A 14 -1.73 7.70 -37.49
CA GLY A 14 -2.55 7.11 -36.45
C GLY A 14 -1.81 7.21 -35.12
N SER A 15 -2.22 8.16 -34.28
CA SER A 15 -1.77 8.25 -32.90
C SER A 15 -2.33 7.06 -32.11
N LEU A 16 -1.55 5.97 -32.04
CA LEU A 16 -1.80 4.91 -31.06
C LEU A 16 -1.46 5.47 -29.68
N VAL A 17 -2.44 6.06 -29.01
CA VAL A 17 -2.35 6.37 -27.59
C VAL A 17 -2.49 5.04 -26.86
N LEU A 18 -1.37 4.37 -26.62
CA LEU A 18 -1.31 3.25 -25.69
C LEU A 18 -1.53 3.80 -24.29
N SER A 19 -2.77 3.68 -23.81
CA SER A 19 -3.12 3.94 -22.42
C SER A 19 -2.43 2.90 -21.52
N GLY A 20 -1.19 3.18 -21.14
CA GLY A 20 -0.37 2.30 -20.31
C GLY A 20 -0.69 2.31 -18.81
N SER A 21 -1.80 2.93 -18.39
CA SER A 21 -2.13 3.11 -16.96
C SER A 21 -2.84 1.92 -16.29
N ALA A 22 -3.27 0.91 -17.05
CA ALA A 22 -4.00 -0.22 -16.47
C ALA A 22 -3.12 -1.34 -15.87
N ARG A 23 -1.80 -1.29 -16.05
CA ARG A 23 -0.90 -2.37 -15.61
C ARG A 23 -0.28 -2.18 -14.24
N ALA A 24 -0.31 -0.99 -13.65
CA ALA A 24 0.32 -0.72 -12.36
C ALA A 24 -0.38 -1.43 -11.18
N HIS A 25 -1.71 -1.64 -11.26
CA HIS A 25 -2.46 -2.32 -10.20
C HIS A 25 -2.43 -3.85 -10.28
N HIS A 26 -2.11 -4.44 -11.44
CA HIS A 26 -2.07 -5.90 -11.58
C HIS A 26 -0.79 -6.55 -11.02
N GLY A 27 0.29 -5.79 -10.80
CA GLY A 27 1.55 -6.30 -10.24
C GLY A 27 1.47 -6.66 -8.76
N GLU A 28 0.56 -6.05 -7.99
CA GLU A 28 0.44 -6.27 -6.55
C GLU A 28 -0.63 -7.31 -6.18
N ALA A 29 -1.69 -7.46 -6.97
CA ALA A 29 -2.81 -8.36 -6.69
C ALA A 29 -2.40 -9.82 -6.46
N GLY A 30 -1.26 -10.24 -7.01
CA GLY A 30 -0.74 -11.61 -6.84
C GLY A 30 0.20 -11.80 -5.64
N ARG A 31 0.69 -10.74 -4.99
CA ARG A 31 1.72 -10.82 -3.94
C ARG A 31 1.16 -11.06 -2.54
N TYR A 32 -0.02 -10.56 -2.27
CA TYR A 32 -0.64 -10.57 -0.94
C TYR A 32 -1.77 -11.59 -0.87
N ILE A 33 -2.01 -12.10 0.34
CA ILE A 33 -3.24 -12.83 0.63
C ILE A 33 -4.40 -11.83 0.61
N GLU A 34 -5.58 -12.28 0.16
CA GLU A 34 -6.76 -11.40 0.09
C GLU A 34 -7.37 -11.13 1.46
N GLU A 35 -7.23 -12.04 2.38
CA GLU A 35 -7.69 -11.87 3.76
C GLU A 35 -6.81 -10.87 4.49
N VAL A 36 -7.44 -10.00 5.28
CA VAL A 36 -6.72 -9.17 6.23
C VAL A 36 -6.45 -9.96 7.50
N VAL A 37 -5.26 -9.80 8.04
CA VAL A 37 -4.83 -10.42 9.29
C VAL A 37 -4.43 -9.35 10.28
N GLU A 38 -4.41 -9.70 11.56
CA GLU A 38 -4.01 -8.81 12.63
C GLU A 38 -2.71 -9.28 13.25
N ILE A 39 -1.77 -8.36 13.46
CA ILE A 39 -0.54 -8.59 14.21
C ILE A 39 -0.32 -7.49 15.23
N THR A 40 0.25 -7.84 16.37
CA THR A 40 0.65 -6.88 17.40
C THR A 40 2.16 -6.91 17.57
N GLY A 41 2.78 -5.74 17.63
CA GLY A 41 4.22 -5.62 17.79
C GLY A 41 4.62 -4.31 18.45
N THR A 42 5.91 -4.22 18.76
CA THR A 42 6.52 -3.02 19.32
C THR A 42 7.23 -2.24 18.22
N VAL A 43 6.91 -0.97 18.07
CA VAL A 43 7.52 -0.09 17.07
C VAL A 43 9.01 0.05 17.34
N VAL A 44 9.80 -0.11 16.29
CA VAL A 44 11.25 0.11 16.28
C VAL A 44 11.58 1.40 15.58
N GLU A 45 10.91 1.66 14.45
CA GLU A 45 11.16 2.83 13.61
C GLU A 45 9.91 3.17 12.81
N THR A 46 9.70 4.46 12.54
CA THR A 46 8.71 4.96 11.60
C THR A 46 9.41 5.86 10.58
N GLN A 47 9.37 5.46 9.33
CA GLN A 47 9.91 6.22 8.20
C GLN A 47 8.76 6.89 7.46
N LEU A 48 8.50 8.17 7.75
CA LEU A 48 7.47 8.95 7.06
C LEU A 48 8.07 9.56 5.80
N VAL A 49 7.87 8.89 4.68
CA VAL A 49 8.39 9.28 3.36
C VAL A 49 7.30 9.18 2.28
N ASN A 50 7.53 9.77 1.14
CA ASN A 50 6.68 9.62 -0.04
C ASN A 50 7.40 8.76 -1.10
N PRO A 51 6.70 7.96 -1.89
CA PRO A 51 5.25 7.73 -1.91
C PRO A 51 4.72 6.76 -0.84
N HIS A 52 5.58 5.97 -0.21
CA HIS A 52 5.19 4.93 0.75
C HIS A 52 6.01 5.04 2.04
N SER A 53 5.33 5.26 3.16
CA SER A 53 5.94 5.23 4.49
C SER A 53 6.09 3.80 4.99
N ILE A 54 7.08 3.56 5.85
CA ILE A 54 7.35 2.24 6.42
C ILE A 54 7.30 2.31 7.93
N LEU A 55 6.58 1.40 8.54
CA LEU A 55 6.58 1.13 9.96
C LEU A 55 7.36 -0.16 10.23
N VAL A 56 8.41 -0.07 11.01
CA VAL A 56 9.23 -1.22 11.42
C VAL A 56 8.87 -1.60 12.85
N LEU A 57 8.59 -2.87 13.09
CA LEU A 57 8.20 -3.36 14.42
C LEU A 57 8.79 -4.74 14.71
N ASP A 58 8.97 -5.02 15.99
CA ASP A 58 9.29 -6.35 16.48
C ASP A 58 8.01 -7.05 16.93
N VAL A 59 7.74 -8.21 16.34
CA VAL A 59 6.59 -9.06 16.65
C VAL A 59 7.08 -10.32 17.35
N ALA A 60 6.53 -10.61 18.52
CA ALA A 60 6.82 -11.85 19.24
C ALA A 60 6.17 -13.03 18.51
N THR A 61 7.01 -13.95 18.05
CA THR A 61 6.59 -15.17 17.37
C THR A 61 7.36 -16.35 17.96
N ASP A 62 6.68 -17.32 18.54
CA ASP A 62 7.28 -18.52 19.14
C ASP A 62 8.44 -18.24 20.11
N GLY A 63 8.27 -17.21 20.95
CA GLY A 63 9.27 -16.79 21.95
C GLY A 63 10.46 -16.01 21.40
N LYS A 64 10.43 -15.65 20.12
CA LYS A 64 11.47 -14.83 19.46
C LYS A 64 10.85 -13.55 18.89
N ASN A 65 11.63 -12.48 18.88
CA ASN A 65 11.24 -11.27 18.17
C ASN A 65 11.62 -11.39 16.69
N VAL A 66 10.61 -11.25 15.83
CA VAL A 66 10.78 -11.20 14.38
C VAL A 66 10.58 -9.76 13.92
N ARG A 67 11.54 -9.22 13.17
CA ARG A 67 11.46 -7.88 12.58
C ARG A 67 10.50 -7.87 11.40
N TRP A 68 9.45 -7.08 11.52
CA TRP A 68 8.44 -6.87 10.50
C TRP A 68 8.54 -5.48 9.87
N GLN A 69 8.17 -5.39 8.61
CA GLN A 69 7.94 -4.11 7.93
C GLN A 69 6.47 -4.02 7.50
N ALA A 70 5.89 -2.84 7.69
CA ALA A 70 4.53 -2.56 7.25
C ALA A 70 4.55 -1.33 6.35
N GLU A 71 4.14 -1.50 5.09
CA GLU A 71 4.06 -0.44 4.10
C GLU A 71 2.73 0.29 4.22
N MET A 72 2.81 1.60 4.32
CA MET A 72 1.67 2.51 4.44
C MET A 72 1.61 3.47 3.26
N GLY A 73 0.62 4.32 3.21
CA GLY A 73 0.55 5.45 2.29
C GLY A 73 1.66 6.48 2.52
N GLY A 74 1.74 7.48 1.63
CA GLY A 74 2.75 8.52 1.72
C GLY A 74 2.63 9.39 2.97
N ALA A 75 3.74 9.96 3.41
CA ALA A 75 3.84 10.77 4.64
C ALA A 75 2.78 11.87 4.71
N GLN A 76 2.56 12.61 3.62
CA GLN A 76 1.56 13.68 3.61
C GLN A 76 0.13 13.17 3.80
N GLN A 77 -0.20 12.01 3.22
CA GLN A 77 -1.51 11.38 3.39
C GLN A 77 -1.71 10.93 4.83
N LEU A 78 -0.70 10.30 5.44
CA LEU A 78 -0.76 9.84 6.82
C LEU A 78 -0.94 11.00 7.80
N ILE A 79 -0.18 12.07 7.65
CA ILE A 79 -0.29 13.28 8.50
C ILE A 79 -1.69 13.89 8.38
N LYS A 80 -2.23 14.03 7.16
CA LYS A 80 -3.59 14.53 6.93
C LYS A 80 -4.68 13.63 7.52
N SER A 81 -4.45 12.33 7.57
CA SER A 81 -5.40 11.34 8.13
C SER A 81 -5.33 11.21 9.65
N GLY A 82 -4.44 11.93 10.31
CA GLY A 82 -4.36 11.95 11.76
C GLY A 82 -3.22 11.12 12.37
N TRP A 83 -2.25 10.70 11.55
CA TRP A 83 -1.04 10.07 12.09
C TRP A 83 -0.36 10.97 13.11
N THR A 84 -0.09 10.46 14.30
CA THR A 84 0.44 11.23 15.41
C THR A 84 1.83 10.76 15.84
N ASN A 85 2.53 11.61 16.59
CA ASN A 85 3.80 11.26 17.22
C ASN A 85 3.66 10.21 18.35
N ASP A 86 2.45 9.73 18.63
CA ASP A 86 2.24 8.65 19.59
C ASP A 86 2.84 7.32 19.08
N VAL A 87 2.97 7.18 17.76
CA VAL A 87 3.62 6.02 17.14
C VAL A 87 5.12 6.28 17.03
N LYS A 88 5.84 5.92 18.07
CA LYS A 88 7.29 6.12 18.21
C LYS A 88 7.96 4.82 18.69
N PRO A 89 9.29 4.71 18.60
CA PRO A 89 10.01 3.54 19.12
C PRO A 89 9.58 3.20 20.56
N GLY A 90 9.29 1.92 20.80
CA GLY A 90 8.79 1.40 22.08
C GLY A 90 7.26 1.36 22.19
N THR A 91 6.51 2.02 21.31
CA THR A 91 5.04 1.96 21.31
C THR A 91 4.55 0.61 20.84
N LYS A 92 3.60 0.02 21.57
CA LYS A 92 2.92 -1.21 21.14
C LYS A 92 1.72 -0.88 20.24
N VAL A 93 1.69 -1.46 19.06
CA VAL A 93 0.64 -1.24 18.07
C VAL A 93 0.05 -2.55 17.58
N THR A 94 -1.22 -2.52 17.21
CA THR A 94 -1.87 -3.60 16.48
C THR A 94 -2.17 -3.13 15.07
N LEU A 95 -1.70 -3.90 14.09
CA LEU A 95 -1.86 -3.64 12.66
C LEU A 95 -2.87 -4.63 12.09
N THR A 96 -3.83 -4.13 11.34
CA THR A 96 -4.70 -4.95 10.48
C THR A 96 -4.33 -4.66 9.03
N GLY A 97 -4.05 -5.69 8.23
CA GLY A 97 -3.64 -5.52 6.84
C GLY A 97 -3.39 -6.84 6.13
N ARG A 98 -2.87 -6.80 4.92
CA ARG A 98 -2.60 -7.97 4.09
C ARG A 98 -1.15 -8.41 4.19
N ARG A 99 -0.94 -9.72 4.38
CA ARG A 99 0.40 -10.33 4.41
C ARG A 99 0.85 -10.78 3.02
N LEU A 100 2.16 -10.89 2.85
CA LEU A 100 2.73 -11.54 1.66
C LEU A 100 2.35 -13.03 1.64
N LYS A 101 2.03 -13.55 0.46
CA LYS A 101 1.81 -14.99 0.22
C LYS A 101 3.05 -15.83 0.53
N SER A 102 4.25 -15.26 0.38
CA SER A 102 5.51 -15.91 0.69
C SER A 102 5.71 -16.21 2.18
N GLY A 103 4.91 -15.60 3.05
CA GLY A 103 5.08 -15.70 4.50
C GLY A 103 6.19 -14.82 5.08
N ALA A 104 6.88 -14.03 4.24
CA ALA A 104 7.89 -13.09 4.74
C ALA A 104 7.28 -12.08 5.72
N PRO A 105 8.03 -11.58 6.71
CA PRO A 105 7.55 -10.68 7.75
C PRO A 105 7.29 -9.26 7.20
N TYR A 106 6.31 -9.16 6.35
CA TYR A 106 5.91 -7.94 5.66
C TYR A 106 4.40 -7.83 5.55
N MET A 107 3.87 -6.63 5.75
CA MET A 107 2.45 -6.34 5.69
C MET A 107 2.17 -5.11 4.82
N ASN A 108 1.12 -5.17 4.02
CA ASN A 108 0.61 -4.03 3.27
C ASN A 108 -0.54 -3.39 4.03
N LEU A 109 -0.41 -2.08 4.30
CA LEU A 109 -1.39 -1.25 4.99
C LEU A 109 -1.97 -0.15 4.09
N THR A 110 -1.86 -0.29 2.76
CA THR A 110 -2.35 0.75 1.83
C THR A 110 -3.85 0.65 1.56
N GLU A 111 -4.48 -0.49 1.87
CA GLU A 111 -5.92 -0.69 1.72
C GLU A 111 -6.47 -1.70 2.73
N ARG A 112 -7.73 -1.53 3.10
CA ARG A 112 -8.47 -2.32 4.11
C ARG A 112 -7.72 -2.48 5.44
N ALA A 113 -6.92 -1.49 5.77
CA ALA A 113 -5.98 -1.53 6.86
C ALA A 113 -6.31 -0.55 7.98
N ARG A 114 -5.84 -0.90 9.16
CA ARG A 114 -5.94 -0.06 10.36
C ARG A 114 -4.71 -0.25 11.25
N VAL A 115 -4.31 0.82 11.90
CA VAL A 115 -3.30 0.81 12.98
C VAL A 115 -3.92 1.40 14.23
N ILE A 116 -3.82 0.71 15.35
CA ILE A 116 -4.26 1.17 16.66
C ILE A 116 -3.11 1.10 17.68
N LEU A 117 -3.14 1.98 18.67
CA LEU A 117 -2.31 1.84 19.87
C LEU A 117 -2.86 0.66 20.67
N ALA A 118 -2.03 -0.37 20.94
CA ALA A 118 -2.47 -1.60 21.58
C ALA A 118 -3.02 -1.39 22.99
N ASP A 119 -2.45 -0.44 23.73
CA ASP A 119 -2.81 -0.20 25.13
C ASP A 119 -4.14 0.55 25.29
N SER A 120 -4.46 1.49 24.39
CA SER A 120 -5.65 2.35 24.47
C SER A 120 -6.73 2.03 23.46
N GLY A 121 -6.40 1.27 22.41
CA GLY A 121 -7.31 1.06 21.26
C GLY A 121 -7.49 2.30 20.36
N LYS A 122 -6.73 3.38 20.61
CA LYS A 122 -6.80 4.60 19.81
C LYS A 122 -6.41 4.30 18.36
N VAL A 123 -7.30 4.63 17.42
CA VAL A 123 -7.00 4.52 15.99
C VAL A 123 -6.05 5.65 15.59
N VAL A 124 -4.91 5.30 14.99
CA VAL A 124 -3.90 6.25 14.48
C VAL A 124 -3.84 6.27 12.96
N MET A 125 -4.31 5.21 12.31
CA MET A 125 -4.51 5.17 10.86
C MET A 125 -5.63 4.20 10.51
N GLN A 126 -6.47 4.58 9.56
CA GLN A 126 -7.49 3.69 8.99
C GLN A 126 -7.78 4.08 7.55
N ASN A 127 -7.80 3.10 6.66
CA ASN A 127 -8.21 3.33 5.27
C ASN A 127 -9.74 3.46 5.15
N ALA A 128 -10.19 4.18 4.12
CA ALA A 128 -11.62 4.35 3.84
C ALA A 128 -12.36 3.03 3.59
N ASN A 129 -11.66 2.02 3.07
CA ASN A 129 -12.22 0.69 2.79
C ASN A 129 -11.94 -0.35 3.89
N TYR A 130 -11.53 0.08 5.09
CA TYR A 130 -11.38 -0.82 6.24
C TYR A 130 -12.71 -1.51 6.58
N GLY A 131 -12.65 -2.82 6.82
CA GLY A 131 -13.84 -3.64 7.12
C GLY A 131 -14.66 -4.05 5.90
N GLN A 132 -14.30 -3.63 4.70
CA GLN A 132 -14.96 -4.07 3.47
C GLN A 132 -14.42 -5.43 2.99
N PRO A 133 -15.26 -6.24 2.32
CA PRO A 133 -14.80 -7.51 1.74
C PRO A 133 -13.72 -7.29 0.68
N ALA A 134 -12.95 -8.34 0.39
CA ALA A 134 -12.01 -8.32 -0.71
C ALA A 134 -12.74 -8.05 -2.04
N PRO A 135 -12.15 -7.29 -2.98
CA PRO A 135 -12.80 -6.95 -4.26
C PRO A 135 -13.28 -8.15 -5.08
N ASN A 136 -12.68 -9.33 -4.86
CA ASN A 136 -12.97 -10.56 -5.60
C ASN A 136 -13.58 -11.66 -4.71
N ALA A 137 -14.11 -11.32 -3.53
CA ALA A 137 -14.82 -12.23 -2.66
C ALA A 137 -16.28 -12.40 -3.14
N GLN A 138 -16.47 -13.07 -4.29
CA GLN A 138 -17.76 -13.54 -4.79
C GLN A 138 -17.70 -15.04 -5.03
#